data_263ffba0ef0ce411bfef78704d15bc5d
#
_entry.id   263ffba0ef0ce411bfef78704d15bc5d
#
_cell.length_a   1.000
_cell.length_b   1.000
_cell.length_c   1.000
_cell.angle_alpha   90.00
_cell.angle_beta   90.00
_cell.angle_gamma   90.00
#
_symmetry.space_group_name_H-M   'P 1'
#
loop_
_entity.id
_entity.type
_entity.pdbx_description
1 polymer ?
#
loop_
_entity_poly.entity_id
_entity_poly.type
_entity_poly.pdbx_seq_one_letter_code
_entity_poly.pdbx_strand_id
1 'polypeptide(L)'
;MKKKKSGIGGFFKEFGEAVVKGDLFVKLSLVWMGAGYIRRKQIIKGILMTLLEVAVIVFTFGFATEYVRDFGTLGTVQQETVFNIVTMQNEFNDYDNSFMILLFSVVSFVIWFTFLVIWLKNEVTVYRLQKKAQAGEHINTFVEDLQQFKNDKFYITLLALPVMGVVIFTIVPLLILIAVAFTNYDQGHMPPSALFTWVGFTNFKNLFSNGGMTITFGYAFRKILIWTLVWALFATFTTYLGGILLSLLINNKRTKLPKLWRTLFIVTIAVPQFVSLLLVRNFFANNGIMNTICANAGITQWLRDIGAISTSYIPFLSAPGWAHVMIILINIWIGVPYQMLIATGVLMNIPSDQLESAKIDGATPLQSFIHITMPYMLFVTGPSLVTDFVKNINNFNVIYLLTQGVYTTTNQAMATSQAKEVDLLITWLFNLTQSYYNYKMASTIGIIVFILCAVFTLIAFSRFLKGDREEAFR
;
A
#
# COMPACT_ATOMS: atom_id res chain seq x y z
N MET A 1 -20.20 21.64 -31.31
CA MET A 1 -19.50 20.39 -31.73
C MET A 1 -18.68 19.86 -30.56
N LYS A 2 -19.07 18.72 -29.95
CA LYS A 2 -18.28 18.05 -28.88
C LYS A 2 -16.97 17.55 -29.49
N LYS A 3 -15.83 18.18 -29.16
CA LYS A 3 -14.50 17.63 -29.47
C LYS A 3 -14.41 16.24 -28.84
N LYS A 4 -14.44 15.19 -29.66
CA LYS A 4 -14.12 13.82 -29.25
C LYS A 4 -12.74 13.86 -28.59
N LYS A 5 -12.65 13.62 -27.27
CA LYS A 5 -11.36 13.44 -26.60
C LYS A 5 -10.65 12.32 -27.32
N SER A 6 -9.58 12.61 -28.04
CA SER A 6 -8.74 11.60 -28.68
C SER A 6 -8.14 10.76 -27.56
N GLY A 7 -8.42 9.45 -27.54
CA GLY A 7 -7.76 8.51 -26.65
C GLY A 7 -6.25 8.47 -26.92
N ILE A 8 -5.52 7.63 -26.16
CA ILE A 8 -4.05 7.47 -26.29
C ILE A 8 -3.61 7.27 -27.76
N GLY A 9 -4.36 6.49 -28.54
CA GLY A 9 -4.08 6.32 -29.99
C GLY A 9 -4.16 7.62 -30.80
N GLY A 10 -5.07 8.52 -30.46
CA GLY A 10 -5.17 9.82 -31.11
C GLY A 10 -4.01 10.76 -30.79
N PHE A 11 -3.45 10.66 -29.58
CA PHE A 11 -2.27 11.43 -29.19
C PHE A 11 -1.03 11.00 -30.00
N PHE A 12 -0.76 9.70 -30.12
CA PHE A 12 0.38 9.20 -30.91
C PHE A 12 0.22 9.46 -32.40
N LYS A 13 -1.01 9.46 -32.93
CA LYS A 13 -1.29 9.88 -34.31
C LYS A 13 -0.94 11.34 -34.51
N GLU A 14 -1.36 12.25 -33.59
CA GLU A 14 -1.00 13.66 -33.64
C GLU A 14 0.51 13.89 -33.52
N PHE A 15 1.21 13.12 -32.69
CA PHE A 15 2.66 13.17 -32.58
C PHE A 15 3.32 12.76 -33.92
N GLY A 16 2.90 11.68 -34.54
CA GLY A 16 3.38 11.27 -35.86
C GLY A 16 3.11 12.34 -36.95
N GLU A 17 1.93 12.98 -36.89
CA GLU A 17 1.64 14.11 -37.79
C GLU A 17 2.55 15.32 -37.53
N ALA A 18 2.89 15.61 -36.26
CA ALA A 18 3.80 16.69 -35.90
C ALA A 18 5.19 16.49 -36.52
N VAL A 19 5.72 15.28 -36.42
CA VAL A 19 7.04 14.93 -36.99
C VAL A 19 7.05 15.00 -38.52
N VAL A 20 5.99 14.55 -39.20
CA VAL A 20 5.93 14.48 -40.67
C VAL A 20 5.48 15.81 -41.28
N LYS A 21 4.38 16.40 -40.77
CA LYS A 21 3.70 17.59 -41.38
C LYS A 21 4.02 18.88 -40.65
N GLY A 22 4.81 18.82 -39.57
CA GLY A 22 5.23 20.02 -38.83
C GLY A 22 6.11 20.93 -39.70
N ASP A 23 6.03 22.25 -39.45
CA ASP A 23 6.96 23.23 -40.03
C ASP A 23 8.38 23.06 -39.45
N LEU A 24 9.34 23.82 -39.98
CA LEU A 24 10.73 23.76 -39.54
C LEU A 24 10.86 23.95 -38.02
N PHE A 25 10.07 24.84 -37.41
CA PHE A 25 10.16 25.12 -35.98
C PHE A 25 9.49 24.07 -35.11
N VAL A 26 8.48 23.35 -35.61
CA VAL A 26 7.93 22.15 -34.96
C VAL A 26 8.97 21.04 -34.98
N LYS A 27 9.59 20.76 -36.14
CA LYS A 27 10.67 19.74 -36.25
C LYS A 27 11.89 20.12 -35.40
N LEU A 28 12.22 21.41 -35.32
CA LEU A 28 13.32 21.89 -34.47
C LEU A 28 12.99 21.70 -32.98
N SER A 29 11.70 21.71 -32.60
CA SER A 29 11.27 21.47 -31.22
C SER A 29 11.54 20.03 -30.73
N LEU A 30 11.85 19.10 -31.61
CA LEU A 30 12.31 17.76 -31.23
C LEU A 30 13.69 17.78 -30.57
N VAL A 31 14.53 18.78 -30.93
CA VAL A 31 15.92 18.93 -30.42
C VAL A 31 16.04 20.16 -29.51
N TRP A 32 15.23 21.17 -29.70
CA TRP A 32 15.17 22.37 -28.90
C TRP A 32 13.71 22.71 -28.57
N MET A 33 13.27 22.23 -27.40
CA MET A 33 11.85 22.28 -26.97
C MET A 33 11.23 23.68 -27.02
N GLY A 34 12.02 24.73 -26.87
CA GLY A 34 11.58 26.13 -26.89
C GLY A 34 11.30 26.70 -28.28
N ALA A 35 11.88 26.13 -29.35
CA ALA A 35 11.91 26.74 -30.69
C ALA A 35 10.51 27.05 -31.25
N GLY A 36 9.59 26.11 -31.15
CA GLY A 36 8.24 26.26 -31.66
C GLY A 36 7.39 27.30 -30.92
N TYR A 37 7.62 27.53 -29.65
CA TYR A 37 6.96 28.57 -28.86
C TYR A 37 7.50 29.94 -29.19
N ILE A 38 8.82 30.12 -29.27
CA ILE A 38 9.48 31.38 -29.58
C ILE A 38 9.03 31.88 -30.94
N ARG A 39 8.97 31.03 -31.98
CA ARG A 39 8.48 31.38 -33.31
C ARG A 39 7.05 31.89 -33.28
N ARG A 40 6.21 31.44 -32.34
CA ARG A 40 4.80 31.80 -32.20
C ARG A 40 4.55 32.87 -31.12
N LYS A 41 5.59 33.66 -30.80
CA LYS A 41 5.56 34.76 -29.83
C LYS A 41 5.24 34.36 -28.39
N GLN A 42 5.29 33.10 -28.04
CA GLN A 42 5.20 32.62 -26.66
C GLN A 42 6.61 32.55 -26.04
N ILE A 43 7.32 33.67 -26.01
CA ILE A 43 8.76 33.72 -25.67
C ILE A 43 9.05 33.14 -24.26
N ILE A 44 8.30 33.56 -23.23
CA ILE A 44 8.50 33.12 -21.84
C ILE A 44 8.36 31.58 -21.73
N LYS A 45 7.34 31.03 -22.38
CA LYS A 45 7.12 29.59 -22.39
C LYS A 45 8.21 28.84 -23.13
N GLY A 46 8.70 29.40 -24.23
CA GLY A 46 9.82 28.87 -24.98
C GLY A 46 11.12 28.86 -24.14
N ILE A 47 11.39 29.94 -23.41
CA ILE A 47 12.55 30.02 -22.49
C ILE A 47 12.42 28.99 -21.37
N LEU A 48 11.23 28.83 -20.73
CA LEU A 48 11.02 27.86 -19.67
C LEU A 48 11.22 26.42 -20.16
N MET A 49 10.75 26.08 -21.37
CA MET A 49 10.97 24.76 -21.95
C MET A 49 12.44 24.51 -22.31
N THR A 50 13.15 25.52 -22.78
CA THR A 50 14.59 25.45 -23.03
C THR A 50 15.37 25.27 -21.73
N LEU A 51 15.03 26.01 -20.67
CA LEU A 51 15.66 25.87 -19.36
C LEU A 51 15.43 24.47 -18.76
N LEU A 52 14.22 23.92 -18.90
CA LEU A 52 13.93 22.55 -18.46
C LEU A 52 14.80 21.54 -19.22
N GLU A 53 14.91 21.68 -20.53
CA GLU A 53 15.74 20.80 -21.37
C GLU A 53 17.22 20.87 -20.98
N VAL A 54 17.75 22.08 -20.84
CA VAL A 54 19.14 22.32 -20.40
C VAL A 54 19.35 21.73 -19.00
N ALA A 55 18.42 21.92 -18.07
CA ALA A 55 18.52 21.38 -16.72
C ALA A 55 18.59 19.84 -16.74
N VAL A 56 17.79 19.17 -17.57
CA VAL A 56 17.84 17.70 -17.70
C VAL A 56 19.14 17.24 -18.38
N ILE A 57 19.66 17.99 -19.36
CA ILE A 57 20.96 17.70 -19.99
C ILE A 57 22.09 17.81 -18.95
N VAL A 58 22.13 18.91 -18.20
CA VAL A 58 23.12 19.11 -17.13
C VAL A 58 23.02 18.03 -16.05
N PHE A 59 21.80 17.71 -15.62
CA PHE A 59 21.57 16.60 -14.69
C PHE A 59 22.07 15.26 -15.25
N THR A 60 21.80 14.98 -16.52
CA THR A 60 22.20 13.72 -17.16
C THR A 60 23.72 13.57 -17.19
N PHE A 61 24.44 14.55 -17.70
CA PHE A 61 25.89 14.47 -17.87
C PHE A 61 26.68 14.81 -16.59
N GLY A 62 26.13 15.63 -15.71
CA GLY A 62 26.79 16.04 -14.47
C GLY A 62 26.55 15.13 -13.28
N PHE A 63 25.49 14.31 -13.34
CA PHE A 63 25.11 13.46 -12.21
C PHE A 63 24.65 12.05 -12.62
N ALA A 64 23.63 11.93 -13.49
CA ALA A 64 22.98 10.66 -13.74
C ALA A 64 23.89 9.62 -14.37
N THR A 65 24.78 10.03 -15.30
CA THR A 65 25.67 9.09 -16.02
C THR A 65 26.63 8.37 -15.11
N GLU A 66 27.08 8.96 -14.01
CA GLU A 66 27.96 8.34 -13.02
C GLU A 66 27.30 7.08 -12.42
N TYR A 67 26.06 7.19 -11.97
CA TYR A 67 25.34 6.08 -11.32
C TYR A 67 24.72 5.10 -12.32
N VAL A 68 24.16 5.61 -13.42
CA VAL A 68 23.48 4.76 -14.40
C VAL A 68 24.45 3.86 -15.17
N ARG A 69 25.70 4.30 -15.38
CA ARG A 69 26.75 3.48 -15.99
C ARG A 69 26.95 2.16 -15.22
N ASP A 70 26.97 2.26 -13.88
CA ASP A 70 27.28 1.14 -13.01
C ASP A 70 26.01 0.41 -12.51
N PHE A 71 24.83 0.80 -12.99
CA PHE A 71 23.55 0.16 -12.64
C PHE A 71 23.49 -1.34 -12.96
N GLY A 72 24.17 -1.77 -14.03
CA GLY A 72 24.20 -3.17 -14.44
C GLY A 72 24.97 -4.08 -13.48
N THR A 73 26.01 -3.57 -12.84
CA THR A 73 26.87 -4.29 -11.88
C THR A 73 26.56 -3.98 -10.44
N LEU A 74 25.96 -2.82 -10.16
CA LEU A 74 25.75 -2.23 -8.84
C LEU A 74 27.06 -1.96 -8.08
N GLY A 75 28.14 -1.69 -8.83
CA GLY A 75 29.47 -1.47 -8.31
C GLY A 75 30.35 -2.71 -8.35
N THR A 76 31.66 -2.47 -8.36
CA THR A 76 32.69 -3.52 -8.48
C THR A 76 33.81 -3.38 -7.45
N VAL A 77 34.00 -2.19 -6.87
CA VAL A 77 35.09 -1.88 -5.94
C VAL A 77 34.53 -1.81 -4.52
N GLN A 78 34.95 -2.76 -3.67
CA GLN A 78 34.59 -2.77 -2.25
C GLN A 78 35.41 -1.73 -1.48
N GLN A 79 34.85 -1.31 -0.34
CA GLN A 79 35.54 -0.47 0.62
C GLN A 79 36.63 -1.26 1.30
N GLU A 80 37.90 -0.81 1.14
CA GLU A 80 39.06 -1.38 1.80
C GLU A 80 39.87 -0.26 2.46
N THR A 81 40.51 -0.59 3.57
CA THR A 81 41.42 0.34 4.26
C THR A 81 42.78 0.24 3.64
N VAL A 82 43.27 1.33 3.04
CA VAL A 82 44.59 1.42 2.40
C VAL A 82 45.43 2.42 3.17
N PHE A 83 46.72 2.07 3.44
CA PHE A 83 47.63 2.99 4.07
C PHE A 83 48.10 4.04 3.05
N ASN A 84 47.78 5.31 3.29
CA ASN A 84 48.22 6.41 2.45
C ASN A 84 49.58 6.89 2.92
N ILE A 85 50.60 6.68 2.07
CA ILE A 85 52.00 7.04 2.35
C ILE A 85 52.18 8.56 2.45
N VAL A 86 51.36 9.34 1.78
CA VAL A 86 51.45 10.80 1.76
C VAL A 86 50.93 11.42 3.05
N THR A 87 49.77 10.94 3.53
CA THR A 87 49.14 11.43 4.78
C THR A 87 49.58 10.66 6.01
N MET A 88 50.33 9.53 5.84
CA MET A 88 50.74 8.60 6.89
C MET A 88 49.55 8.08 7.73
N GLN A 89 48.38 8.00 7.14
CA GLN A 89 47.14 7.54 7.78
C GLN A 89 46.48 6.41 6.99
N ASN A 90 45.68 5.61 7.68
CA ASN A 90 44.80 4.67 7.03
C ASN A 90 43.56 5.42 6.48
N GLU A 91 43.38 5.35 5.18
CA GLU A 91 42.25 5.96 4.46
C GLU A 91 41.47 4.86 3.73
N PHE A 92 40.24 5.13 3.41
CA PHE A 92 39.48 4.23 2.53
C PHE A 92 39.91 4.49 1.08
N ASN A 93 39.96 3.39 0.31
CA ASN A 93 40.08 3.47 -1.15
C ASN A 93 38.89 4.21 -1.76
N ASP A 94 38.97 4.55 -3.02
CA ASP A 94 37.79 4.95 -3.81
C ASP A 94 36.91 3.73 -4.02
N TYR A 95 35.70 3.71 -3.43
CA TYR A 95 34.83 2.56 -3.36
C TYR A 95 33.42 2.84 -3.88
N ASP A 96 32.78 1.82 -4.42
CA ASP A 96 31.40 1.86 -4.87
C ASP A 96 30.40 1.66 -3.71
N ASN A 97 29.22 2.25 -3.87
CA ASN A 97 28.11 2.00 -2.97
C ASN A 97 26.89 1.51 -3.77
N SER A 98 26.66 0.21 -3.74
CA SER A 98 25.57 -0.42 -4.50
C SER A 98 24.19 0.18 -4.24
N PHE A 99 23.92 0.64 -3.00
CA PHE A 99 22.64 1.26 -2.67
C PHE A 99 22.51 2.67 -3.29
N MET A 100 23.58 3.47 -3.28
CA MET A 100 23.59 4.79 -3.92
C MET A 100 23.45 4.66 -5.45
N ILE A 101 24.16 3.69 -6.05
CA ILE A 101 24.04 3.38 -7.48
C ILE A 101 22.61 3.02 -7.83
N LEU A 102 21.99 2.10 -7.08
CA LEU A 102 20.60 1.70 -7.30
C LEU A 102 19.63 2.88 -7.13
N LEU A 103 19.74 3.61 -6.02
CA LEU A 103 18.87 4.74 -5.67
C LEU A 103 18.90 5.83 -6.74
N PHE A 104 20.09 6.32 -7.06
CA PHE A 104 20.24 7.44 -7.99
C PHE A 104 19.99 7.04 -9.44
N SER A 105 20.25 5.79 -9.81
CA SER A 105 19.82 5.27 -11.12
C SER A 105 18.29 5.21 -11.25
N VAL A 106 17.58 4.71 -10.25
CA VAL A 106 16.11 4.68 -10.26
C VAL A 106 15.54 6.10 -10.31
N VAL A 107 16.07 7.03 -9.51
CA VAL A 107 15.67 8.45 -9.55
C VAL A 107 15.91 9.03 -10.95
N SER A 108 17.07 8.75 -11.55
CA SER A 108 17.40 9.21 -12.91
C SER A 108 16.44 8.68 -13.96
N PHE A 109 16.06 7.40 -13.89
CA PHE A 109 15.07 6.83 -14.79
C PHE A 109 13.69 7.46 -14.63
N VAL A 110 13.27 7.80 -13.41
CA VAL A 110 12.00 8.50 -13.16
C VAL A 110 12.05 9.93 -13.73
N ILE A 111 13.15 10.64 -13.57
CA ILE A 111 13.34 11.99 -14.15
C ILE A 111 13.31 11.90 -15.67
N TRP A 112 14.05 10.98 -16.28
CA TRP A 112 14.08 10.80 -17.74
C TRP A 112 12.71 10.39 -18.30
N PHE A 113 12.00 9.51 -17.61
CA PHE A 113 10.64 9.14 -18.01
C PHE A 113 9.67 10.33 -17.93
N THR A 114 9.76 11.12 -16.88
CA THR A 114 8.95 12.33 -16.71
C THR A 114 9.28 13.36 -17.80
N PHE A 115 10.56 13.56 -18.07
CA PHE A 115 11.01 14.42 -19.15
C PHE A 115 10.52 13.93 -20.52
N LEU A 116 10.61 12.65 -20.81
CA LEU A 116 10.09 12.06 -22.04
C LEU A 116 8.59 12.33 -22.21
N VAL A 117 7.79 12.20 -21.17
CA VAL A 117 6.35 12.51 -21.23
C VAL A 117 6.12 13.99 -21.49
N ILE A 118 6.90 14.88 -20.87
CA ILE A 118 6.82 16.34 -21.11
C ILE A 118 7.24 16.65 -22.54
N TRP A 119 8.32 16.07 -23.03
CA TRP A 119 8.84 16.25 -24.38
C TRP A 119 7.83 15.81 -25.45
N LEU A 120 7.22 14.62 -25.31
CA LEU A 120 6.17 14.15 -26.21
C LEU A 120 4.96 15.10 -26.24
N LYS A 121 4.52 15.58 -25.06
CA LYS A 121 3.42 16.54 -24.96
C LYS A 121 3.79 17.90 -25.53
N ASN A 122 5.04 18.33 -25.37
CA ASN A 122 5.56 19.56 -25.93
C ASN A 122 5.42 19.56 -27.43
N GLU A 123 5.87 18.51 -28.11
CA GLU A 123 5.85 18.38 -29.57
C GLU A 123 4.41 18.46 -30.12
N VAL A 124 3.48 17.70 -29.54
CA VAL A 124 2.07 17.75 -29.91
C VAL A 124 1.47 19.14 -29.67
N THR A 125 1.85 19.82 -28.61
CA THR A 125 1.35 21.16 -28.26
C THR A 125 1.84 22.19 -29.29
N VAL A 126 3.12 22.15 -29.62
CA VAL A 126 3.72 23.05 -30.61
C VAL A 126 3.09 22.84 -31.98
N TYR A 127 2.80 21.59 -32.39
CA TYR A 127 2.11 21.29 -33.62
C TYR A 127 0.66 21.81 -33.63
N ARG A 128 -0.07 21.70 -32.51
CA ARG A 128 -1.40 22.30 -32.37
C ARG A 128 -1.36 23.81 -32.48
N LEU A 129 -0.32 24.48 -31.96
CA LEU A 129 -0.10 25.90 -32.09
C LEU A 129 0.17 26.29 -33.57
N GLN A 130 0.91 25.46 -34.33
CA GLN A 130 1.06 25.65 -35.78
C GLN A 130 -0.29 25.64 -36.48
N LYS A 131 -1.13 24.63 -36.22
CA LYS A 131 -2.46 24.53 -36.83
C LYS A 131 -3.32 25.75 -36.52
N LYS A 132 -3.28 26.24 -35.29
CA LYS A 132 -4.00 27.48 -34.90
C LYS A 132 -3.46 28.70 -35.62
N ALA A 133 -2.15 28.87 -35.72
CA ALA A 133 -1.53 29.96 -36.43
C ALA A 133 -1.91 29.96 -37.92
N GLN A 134 -1.95 28.80 -38.57
CA GLN A 134 -2.34 28.64 -39.98
C GLN A 134 -3.82 28.92 -40.21
N ALA A 135 -4.67 28.61 -39.21
CA ALA A 135 -6.11 28.90 -39.26
C ALA A 135 -6.45 30.36 -38.89
N GLY A 136 -5.45 31.20 -38.55
CA GLY A 136 -5.69 32.57 -38.10
C GLY A 136 -6.35 32.66 -36.72
N GLU A 137 -6.35 31.56 -35.93
CA GLU A 137 -6.90 31.55 -34.59
C GLU A 137 -5.98 32.28 -33.63
N HIS A 138 -6.57 32.86 -32.57
CA HIS A 138 -5.80 33.51 -31.50
C HIS A 138 -4.89 32.49 -30.78
N ILE A 139 -3.63 32.87 -30.61
CA ILE A 139 -2.64 32.12 -29.82
C ILE A 139 -2.52 32.82 -28.48
N ASN A 140 -2.80 32.11 -27.41
CA ASN A 140 -2.72 32.65 -26.07
C ASN A 140 -1.32 33.22 -25.76
N THR A 141 -1.30 34.34 -25.09
CA THR A 141 -0.11 34.88 -24.44
C THR A 141 0.23 34.03 -23.19
N PHE A 142 1.43 34.23 -22.63
CA PHE A 142 1.83 33.56 -21.37
C PHE A 142 0.87 33.92 -20.22
N VAL A 143 0.43 35.18 -20.15
CA VAL A 143 -0.52 35.63 -19.10
C VAL A 143 -1.88 34.97 -19.24
N GLU A 144 -2.38 34.83 -20.44
CA GLU A 144 -3.64 34.14 -20.72
C GLU A 144 -3.55 32.64 -20.38
N ASP A 145 -2.43 31.99 -20.72
CA ASP A 145 -2.17 30.59 -20.30
C ASP A 145 -2.12 30.47 -18.75
N LEU A 146 -1.48 31.43 -18.07
CA LEU A 146 -1.43 31.45 -16.60
C LEU A 146 -2.82 31.66 -15.97
N GLN A 147 -3.66 32.52 -16.61
CA GLN A 147 -5.05 32.70 -16.19
C GLN A 147 -5.88 31.42 -16.37
N GLN A 148 -5.64 30.63 -17.43
CA GLN A 148 -6.30 29.32 -17.58
C GLN A 148 -5.98 28.37 -16.44
N PHE A 149 -4.77 28.40 -15.85
CA PHE A 149 -4.42 27.61 -14.68
C PHE A 149 -5.13 28.07 -13.39
N LYS A 150 -5.62 29.29 -13.36
CA LYS A 150 -6.48 29.80 -12.27
C LYS A 150 -7.97 29.49 -12.50
N ASN A 151 -8.40 29.26 -13.74
CA ASN A 151 -9.79 29.05 -14.15
C ASN A 151 -10.01 27.62 -14.69
N ASP A 152 -10.08 27.46 -16.00
CA ASP A 152 -10.47 26.22 -16.66
C ASP A 152 -9.56 25.02 -16.36
N LYS A 153 -8.26 25.28 -16.10
CA LYS A 153 -7.24 24.27 -15.77
C LYS A 153 -6.82 24.29 -14.30
N PHE A 154 -7.63 24.90 -13.44
CA PHE A 154 -7.32 25.01 -12.00
C PHE A 154 -7.06 23.63 -11.35
N TYR A 155 -7.74 22.60 -11.83
CA TYR A 155 -7.51 21.22 -11.37
C TYR A 155 -6.05 20.75 -11.54
N ILE A 156 -5.33 21.23 -12.57
CA ILE A 156 -3.91 20.90 -12.78
C ILE A 156 -3.07 21.57 -11.69
N THR A 157 -3.32 22.84 -11.40
CA THR A 157 -2.63 23.58 -10.33
C THR A 157 -2.87 22.95 -8.97
N LEU A 158 -4.13 22.58 -8.69
CA LEU A 158 -4.51 21.93 -7.42
C LEU A 158 -3.87 20.56 -7.23
N LEU A 159 -3.81 19.76 -8.31
CA LEU A 159 -3.29 18.39 -8.25
C LEU A 159 -1.77 18.28 -8.45
N ALA A 160 -1.09 19.34 -8.91
CA ALA A 160 0.33 19.29 -9.22
C ALA A 160 1.17 18.88 -7.99
N LEU A 161 0.95 19.54 -6.86
CA LEU A 161 1.69 19.26 -5.63
C LEU A 161 1.39 17.86 -5.05
N PRO A 162 0.13 17.42 -4.90
CA PRO A 162 -0.19 16.04 -4.51
C PRO A 162 0.40 14.99 -5.45
N VAL A 163 0.30 15.17 -6.77
CA VAL A 163 0.86 14.21 -7.75
C VAL A 163 2.39 14.15 -7.62
N MET A 164 3.06 15.28 -7.49
CA MET A 164 4.51 15.32 -7.26
C MET A 164 4.88 14.58 -5.95
N GLY A 165 4.12 14.81 -4.88
CA GLY A 165 4.29 14.08 -3.62
C GLY A 165 4.15 12.56 -3.79
N VAL A 166 3.14 12.10 -4.53
CA VAL A 166 2.96 10.67 -4.83
C VAL A 166 4.15 10.12 -5.63
N VAL A 167 4.65 10.85 -6.62
CA VAL A 167 5.81 10.40 -7.40
C VAL A 167 7.05 10.25 -6.51
N ILE A 168 7.36 11.26 -5.71
CA ILE A 168 8.59 11.30 -4.89
C ILE A 168 8.52 10.33 -3.71
N PHE A 169 7.40 10.31 -2.97
CA PHE A 169 7.29 9.59 -1.69
C PHE A 169 6.62 8.21 -1.79
N THR A 170 6.02 7.89 -2.94
CA THR A 170 5.38 6.59 -3.14
C THR A 170 5.98 5.83 -4.31
N ILE A 171 6.03 6.42 -5.51
CA ILE A 171 6.47 5.70 -6.72
C ILE A 171 7.97 5.41 -6.66
N VAL A 172 8.81 6.39 -6.31
CA VAL A 172 10.27 6.18 -6.25
C VAL A 172 10.65 5.11 -5.22
N PRO A 173 10.20 5.16 -3.94
CA PRO A 173 10.49 4.10 -2.98
C PRO A 173 9.93 2.72 -3.41
N LEU A 174 8.77 2.67 -4.05
CA LEU A 174 8.21 1.43 -4.57
C LEU A 174 9.09 0.82 -5.67
N LEU A 175 9.60 1.62 -6.60
CA LEU A 175 10.51 1.15 -7.64
C LEU A 175 11.83 0.64 -7.06
N ILE A 176 12.37 1.30 -6.03
CA ILE A 176 13.56 0.84 -5.30
C ILE A 176 13.28 -0.50 -4.61
N LEU A 177 12.15 -0.64 -3.92
CA LEU A 177 11.74 -1.89 -3.28
C LEU A 177 11.62 -3.01 -4.33
N ILE A 178 11.01 -2.73 -5.48
CA ILE A 178 10.93 -3.70 -6.58
C ILE A 178 12.34 -4.10 -7.04
N ALA A 179 13.24 -3.14 -7.25
CA ALA A 179 14.61 -3.43 -7.69
C ALA A 179 15.37 -4.27 -6.65
N VAL A 180 15.28 -3.94 -5.37
CA VAL A 180 15.93 -4.70 -4.26
C VAL A 180 15.49 -6.16 -4.23
N ALA A 181 14.25 -6.47 -4.59
CA ALA A 181 13.76 -7.86 -4.63
C ALA A 181 14.53 -8.74 -5.64
N PHE A 182 15.19 -8.15 -6.61
CA PHE A 182 16.02 -8.85 -7.61
C PHE A 182 17.52 -8.84 -7.28
N THR A 183 17.91 -8.38 -6.09
CA THR A 183 19.31 -8.33 -5.62
C THR A 183 19.53 -9.32 -4.47
N ASN A 184 20.79 -9.48 -4.05
CA ASN A 184 21.15 -10.23 -2.85
C ASN A 184 21.30 -9.33 -1.60
N TYR A 185 20.70 -8.13 -1.57
CA TYR A 185 20.83 -7.16 -0.49
C TYR A 185 20.33 -7.71 0.85
N ASP A 186 21.27 -8.01 1.75
CA ASP A 186 21.04 -8.49 3.10
C ASP A 186 22.16 -8.04 4.04
N GLN A 187 22.17 -8.51 5.29
CA GLN A 187 23.18 -8.17 6.28
C GLN A 187 24.62 -8.47 5.82
N GLY A 188 24.81 -9.55 5.05
CA GLY A 188 26.13 -9.94 4.52
C GLY A 188 26.59 -9.12 3.30
N HIS A 189 25.66 -8.40 2.67
CA HIS A 189 25.89 -7.59 1.48
C HIS A 189 25.41 -6.16 1.73
N MET A 190 25.92 -5.52 2.78
CA MET A 190 25.51 -4.17 3.20
C MET A 190 26.57 -3.14 2.80
N PRO A 191 26.28 -2.24 1.86
CA PRO A 191 27.19 -1.15 1.50
C PRO A 191 27.46 -0.20 2.70
N PRO A 192 28.64 0.40 2.77
CA PRO A 192 29.75 0.32 1.82
C PRO A 192 30.72 -0.85 2.04
N SER A 193 30.61 -1.55 3.17
CA SER A 193 31.55 -2.63 3.56
C SER A 193 31.45 -3.87 2.68
N ALA A 194 30.29 -4.12 2.10
CA ALA A 194 30.08 -5.21 1.14
C ALA A 194 29.11 -4.76 0.05
N LEU A 195 29.35 -5.15 -1.18
CA LEU A 195 28.50 -4.81 -2.32
C LEU A 195 27.40 -5.87 -2.49
N PHE A 196 26.23 -5.45 -2.94
CA PHE A 196 25.20 -6.37 -3.40
C PHE A 196 25.09 -6.31 -4.93
N THR A 197 24.60 -7.40 -5.52
CA THR A 197 24.51 -7.60 -6.96
C THR A 197 23.13 -8.10 -7.38
N TRP A 198 22.87 -8.08 -8.69
CA TRP A 198 21.65 -8.64 -9.26
C TRP A 198 21.66 -10.18 -9.20
N VAL A 199 20.58 -10.76 -8.67
CA VAL A 199 20.38 -12.23 -8.64
C VAL A 199 19.13 -12.68 -9.42
N GLY A 200 18.48 -11.76 -10.09
CA GLY A 200 17.25 -12.02 -10.86
C GLY A 200 16.13 -12.59 -9.99
N PHE A 201 15.47 -13.64 -10.44
CA PHE A 201 14.32 -14.26 -9.77
C PHE A 201 14.68 -15.25 -8.65
N THR A 202 15.93 -15.31 -8.20
CA THR A 202 16.38 -16.27 -7.19
C THR A 202 15.62 -16.16 -5.88
N ASN A 203 15.35 -14.93 -5.41
CA ASN A 203 14.60 -14.69 -4.17
C ASN A 203 13.15 -15.19 -4.27
N PHE A 204 12.51 -15.00 -5.42
CA PHE A 204 11.17 -15.52 -5.69
C PHE A 204 11.17 -17.06 -5.73
N LYS A 205 12.15 -17.67 -6.39
CA LYS A 205 12.30 -19.13 -6.40
C LYS A 205 12.46 -19.68 -4.99
N ASN A 206 13.30 -19.06 -4.16
CA ASN A 206 13.51 -19.46 -2.75
C ASN A 206 12.23 -19.37 -1.94
N LEU A 207 11.39 -18.36 -2.19
CA LEU A 207 10.13 -18.18 -1.49
C LEU A 207 9.07 -19.23 -1.86
N PHE A 208 9.05 -19.68 -3.13
CA PHE A 208 8.10 -20.71 -3.60
C PHE A 208 8.66 -22.14 -3.57
N SER A 209 9.95 -22.32 -3.29
CA SER A 209 10.59 -23.63 -3.26
C SER A 209 10.05 -24.48 -2.09
N ASN A 210 9.74 -25.72 -2.40
CA ASN A 210 9.51 -26.79 -1.42
C ASN A 210 10.88 -27.39 -1.06
N GLY A 211 11.71 -26.68 -0.31
CA GLY A 211 13.05 -27.13 -0.03
C GLY A 211 13.11 -28.55 0.50
N GLY A 212 14.06 -29.33 -0.02
CA GLY A 212 14.46 -30.60 0.50
C GLY A 212 14.95 -30.53 1.96
N MET A 213 16.00 -31.20 2.36
CA MET A 213 16.51 -31.24 3.76
C MET A 213 16.87 -29.86 4.39
N THR A 214 16.92 -28.78 3.61
CA THR A 214 17.14 -27.41 4.11
C THR A 214 15.83 -26.70 4.39
N ILE A 215 15.69 -26.21 5.60
CA ILE A 215 14.56 -25.38 6.04
C ILE A 215 14.55 -24.10 5.20
N THR A 216 13.49 -23.92 4.43
CA THR A 216 13.40 -22.85 3.44
C THR A 216 12.36 -21.81 3.81
N PHE A 217 12.57 -20.60 3.34
CA PHE A 217 11.58 -19.51 3.41
C PHE A 217 10.20 -19.93 2.85
N GLY A 218 10.15 -20.85 1.90
CA GLY A 218 8.91 -21.37 1.31
C GLY A 218 7.97 -22.05 2.31
N TYR A 219 8.48 -22.74 3.33
CA TYR A 219 7.66 -23.29 4.39
C TYR A 219 7.00 -22.19 5.23
N ALA A 220 7.80 -21.25 5.71
CA ALA A 220 7.32 -20.13 6.51
C ALA A 220 6.31 -19.28 5.72
N PHE A 221 6.63 -18.98 4.44
CA PHE A 221 5.75 -18.22 3.56
C PHE A 221 4.36 -18.84 3.44
N ARG A 222 4.26 -20.14 3.17
CA ARG A 222 2.96 -20.81 3.04
C ARG A 222 2.16 -20.76 4.35
N LYS A 223 2.81 -21.00 5.48
CA LYS A 223 2.16 -20.95 6.79
C LYS A 223 1.64 -19.55 7.10
N ILE A 224 2.47 -18.54 6.91
CA ILE A 224 2.11 -17.14 7.16
C ILE A 224 1.06 -16.66 6.15
N LEU A 225 1.15 -17.04 4.87
CA LEU A 225 0.16 -16.68 3.86
C LEU A 225 -1.23 -17.23 4.23
N ILE A 226 -1.32 -18.52 4.57
CA ILE A 226 -2.58 -19.13 4.99
C ILE A 226 -3.13 -18.42 6.24
N TRP A 227 -2.28 -18.19 7.23
CA TRP A 227 -2.69 -17.46 8.43
C TRP A 227 -3.13 -16.02 8.12
N THR A 228 -2.41 -15.30 7.26
CA THR A 228 -2.80 -13.93 6.83
C THR A 228 -4.19 -13.90 6.20
N LEU A 229 -4.51 -14.89 5.35
CA LEU A 229 -5.83 -14.99 4.71
C LEU A 229 -6.92 -15.37 5.71
N VAL A 230 -6.66 -16.33 6.60
CA VAL A 230 -7.58 -16.71 7.69
C VAL A 230 -7.83 -15.51 8.61
N TRP A 231 -6.78 -14.84 9.04
CA TRP A 231 -6.89 -13.63 9.84
C TRP A 231 -7.73 -12.55 9.14
N ALA A 232 -7.41 -12.20 7.88
CA ALA A 232 -8.13 -11.17 7.14
C ALA A 232 -9.63 -11.49 7.00
N LEU A 233 -9.96 -12.77 6.76
CA LEU A 233 -11.33 -13.23 6.68
C LEU A 233 -12.05 -13.08 8.03
N PHE A 234 -11.51 -13.65 9.10
CA PHE A 234 -12.16 -13.58 10.41
C PHE A 234 -12.19 -12.15 10.93
N ALA A 235 -11.07 -11.40 10.85
CA ALA A 235 -11.01 -10.02 11.30
C ALA A 235 -12.04 -9.12 10.62
N THR A 236 -12.29 -9.31 9.32
CA THR A 236 -13.26 -8.50 8.56
C THR A 236 -14.68 -8.94 8.85
N PHE A 237 -15.01 -10.22 8.65
CA PHE A 237 -16.40 -10.67 8.70
C PHE A 237 -16.96 -10.70 10.11
N THR A 238 -16.17 -11.08 11.12
CA THR A 238 -16.66 -11.10 12.51
C THR A 238 -16.91 -9.71 13.05
N THR A 239 -16.02 -8.74 12.75
CA THR A 239 -16.23 -7.35 13.17
C THR A 239 -17.41 -6.71 12.44
N TYR A 240 -17.58 -6.99 11.14
CA TYR A 240 -18.70 -6.50 10.35
C TYR A 240 -20.03 -7.03 10.86
N LEU A 241 -20.15 -8.36 11.00
CA LEU A 241 -21.38 -8.99 11.51
C LEU A 241 -21.66 -8.58 12.95
N GLY A 242 -20.62 -8.53 13.80
CA GLY A 242 -20.72 -8.05 15.17
C GLY A 242 -21.20 -6.60 15.25
N GLY A 243 -20.71 -5.74 14.36
CA GLY A 243 -21.14 -4.34 14.25
C GLY A 243 -22.60 -4.21 13.84
N ILE A 244 -23.06 -4.98 12.85
CA ILE A 244 -24.47 -5.00 12.45
C ILE A 244 -25.36 -5.50 13.60
N LEU A 245 -25.00 -6.60 14.24
CA LEU A 245 -25.75 -7.16 15.35
C LEU A 245 -25.85 -6.17 16.51
N LEU A 246 -24.74 -5.57 16.87
CA LEU A 246 -24.70 -4.56 17.93
C LEU A 246 -25.54 -3.32 17.57
N SER A 247 -25.46 -2.87 16.31
CA SER A 247 -26.28 -1.77 15.81
C SER A 247 -27.77 -2.10 15.87
N LEU A 248 -28.19 -3.29 15.45
CA LEU A 248 -29.58 -3.74 15.53
C LEU A 248 -30.08 -3.80 16.99
N LEU A 249 -29.23 -4.29 17.91
CA LEU A 249 -29.57 -4.34 19.34
C LEU A 249 -29.77 -2.94 19.93
N ILE A 250 -28.84 -2.02 19.67
CA ILE A 250 -28.92 -0.66 20.22
C ILE A 250 -30.10 0.12 19.61
N ASN A 251 -30.38 -0.08 18.32
CA ASN A 251 -31.47 0.62 17.64
C ASN A 251 -32.86 -0.04 17.82
N ASN A 252 -32.94 -1.15 18.54
CA ASN A 252 -34.22 -1.80 18.81
C ASN A 252 -35.10 -0.91 19.69
N LYS A 253 -36.38 -0.80 19.36
CA LYS A 253 -37.37 0.00 20.12
C LYS A 253 -37.50 -0.42 21.60
N ARG A 254 -37.12 -1.66 21.95
CA ARG A 254 -37.13 -2.17 23.33
C ARG A 254 -35.87 -1.83 24.13
N THR A 255 -34.81 -1.37 23.47
CA THR A 255 -33.55 -1.04 24.16
C THR A 255 -33.70 0.24 24.95
N LYS A 256 -33.43 0.14 26.27
CA LYS A 256 -33.44 1.31 27.16
C LYS A 256 -32.13 2.10 26.96
N LEU A 257 -32.25 3.43 26.96
CA LEU A 257 -31.12 4.36 26.86
C LEU A 257 -30.20 4.15 25.63
N PRO A 258 -30.74 4.07 24.40
CA PRO A 258 -29.94 3.77 23.21
C PRO A 258 -28.84 4.82 22.96
N LYS A 259 -29.07 6.09 23.33
CA LYS A 259 -28.10 7.18 23.23
C LYS A 259 -26.87 6.93 24.13
N LEU A 260 -27.11 6.45 25.36
CA LEU A 260 -26.02 6.16 26.31
C LEU A 260 -25.12 5.02 25.75
N TRP A 261 -25.73 3.91 25.29
CA TRP A 261 -24.98 2.80 24.72
C TRP A 261 -24.16 3.22 23.50
N ARG A 262 -24.75 3.97 22.57
CA ARG A 262 -23.99 4.53 21.44
C ARG A 262 -22.81 5.37 21.90
N THR A 263 -23.01 6.26 22.85
CA THR A 263 -21.94 7.12 23.38
C THR A 263 -20.82 6.28 24.01
N LEU A 264 -21.15 5.28 24.82
CA LEU A 264 -20.16 4.41 25.45
C LEU A 264 -19.30 3.69 24.42
N PHE A 265 -19.90 3.15 23.34
CA PHE A 265 -19.14 2.50 22.29
C PHE A 265 -18.34 3.48 21.42
N ILE A 266 -18.86 4.69 21.18
CA ILE A 266 -18.13 5.73 20.44
C ILE A 266 -16.90 6.20 21.22
N VAL A 267 -16.98 6.35 22.54
CA VAL A 267 -15.85 6.76 23.39
C VAL A 267 -14.69 5.78 23.26
N THR A 268 -14.95 4.48 23.07
CA THR A 268 -13.87 3.49 22.89
C THR A 268 -13.07 3.73 21.60
N ILE A 269 -13.66 4.36 20.59
CA ILE A 269 -12.99 4.69 19.32
C ILE A 269 -12.07 5.92 19.51
N ALA A 270 -12.37 6.79 20.45
CA ALA A 270 -11.54 7.96 20.75
C ALA A 270 -10.20 7.60 21.40
N VAL A 271 -10.10 6.40 22.00
CA VAL A 271 -8.83 5.91 22.57
C VAL A 271 -7.94 5.42 21.43
N PRO A 272 -6.69 5.92 21.30
CA PRO A 272 -5.77 5.44 20.29
C PRO A 272 -5.58 3.92 20.36
N GLN A 273 -5.76 3.22 19.24
CA GLN A 273 -5.74 1.75 19.17
C GLN A 273 -4.50 1.14 19.81
N PHE A 274 -3.32 1.76 19.63
CA PHE A 274 -2.07 1.24 20.19
C PHE A 274 -2.07 1.19 21.72
N VAL A 275 -2.70 2.19 22.38
CA VAL A 275 -2.83 2.21 23.84
C VAL A 275 -3.67 1.03 24.32
N SER A 276 -4.84 0.83 23.68
CA SER A 276 -5.73 -0.29 24.00
C SER A 276 -5.04 -1.64 23.80
N LEU A 277 -4.30 -1.83 22.69
CA LEU A 277 -3.58 -3.06 22.39
C LEU A 277 -2.47 -3.34 23.41
N LEU A 278 -1.70 -2.34 23.82
CA LEU A 278 -0.64 -2.50 24.82
C LEU A 278 -1.20 -2.82 26.21
N LEU A 279 -2.31 -2.19 26.62
CA LEU A 279 -2.99 -2.51 27.86
C LEU A 279 -3.51 -3.96 27.85
N VAL A 280 -4.17 -4.36 26.76
CA VAL A 280 -4.70 -5.73 26.61
C VAL A 280 -3.57 -6.76 26.57
N ARG A 281 -2.44 -6.46 25.90
CA ARG A 281 -1.26 -7.32 25.94
C ARG A 281 -0.79 -7.58 27.39
N ASN A 282 -0.66 -6.52 28.19
CA ASN A 282 -0.25 -6.64 29.58
C ASN A 282 -1.30 -7.37 30.45
N PHE A 283 -2.58 -7.17 30.16
CA PHE A 283 -3.68 -7.85 30.84
C PHE A 283 -3.66 -9.37 30.62
N PHE A 284 -3.37 -9.82 29.35
CA PHE A 284 -3.27 -11.22 28.96
C PHE A 284 -1.84 -11.79 28.98
N ALA A 285 -0.86 -11.04 29.50
CA ALA A 285 0.49 -11.55 29.65
C ALA A 285 0.55 -12.79 30.57
N ASN A 286 1.62 -13.58 30.50
CA ASN A 286 1.78 -14.78 31.28
C ASN A 286 1.67 -14.53 32.80
N ASN A 287 2.17 -13.39 33.28
CA ASN A 287 2.06 -12.88 34.63
C ASN A 287 1.01 -11.75 34.78
N GLY A 288 0.10 -11.64 33.83
CA GLY A 288 -0.93 -10.60 33.79
C GLY A 288 -2.13 -10.90 34.69
N ILE A 289 -2.96 -9.87 34.86
CA ILE A 289 -4.14 -9.91 35.74
C ILE A 289 -5.08 -11.07 35.37
N MET A 290 -5.29 -11.33 34.08
CA MET A 290 -6.19 -12.38 33.60
C MET A 290 -5.71 -13.76 34.04
N ASN A 291 -4.40 -14.05 33.98
CA ASN A 291 -3.84 -15.31 34.47
C ASN A 291 -4.00 -15.47 36.01
N THR A 292 -3.86 -14.38 36.75
CA THR A 292 -4.12 -14.40 38.19
C THR A 292 -5.59 -14.74 38.51
N ILE A 293 -6.53 -14.09 37.76
CA ILE A 293 -7.96 -14.40 37.92
C ILE A 293 -8.26 -15.87 37.58
N CYS A 294 -7.73 -16.38 36.44
CA CYS A 294 -7.94 -17.77 36.02
C CYS A 294 -7.35 -18.78 37.01
N ALA A 295 -6.18 -18.48 37.58
CA ALA A 295 -5.57 -19.31 38.60
C ALA A 295 -6.40 -19.36 39.89
N ASN A 296 -6.84 -18.21 40.39
CA ASN A 296 -7.68 -18.12 41.59
C ASN A 296 -9.06 -18.77 41.39
N ALA A 297 -9.60 -18.72 40.19
CA ALA A 297 -10.85 -19.39 39.83
C ALA A 297 -10.72 -20.92 39.58
N GLY A 298 -9.49 -21.49 39.65
CA GLY A 298 -9.25 -22.90 39.35
C GLY A 298 -9.25 -23.27 37.87
N ILE A 299 -9.48 -22.31 36.99
CA ILE A 299 -9.56 -22.53 35.51
C ILE A 299 -8.20 -23.03 34.99
N THR A 300 -7.12 -22.45 35.45
CA THR A 300 -5.76 -22.87 35.03
C THR A 300 -5.47 -24.31 35.45
N GLN A 301 -5.87 -24.73 36.64
CA GLN A 301 -5.72 -26.11 37.11
C GLN A 301 -6.58 -27.04 36.25
N TRP A 302 -7.86 -26.74 36.06
CA TRP A 302 -8.75 -27.52 35.22
C TRP A 302 -8.23 -27.71 33.78
N LEU A 303 -7.71 -26.66 33.15
CA LEU A 303 -7.10 -26.75 31.81
C LEU A 303 -5.86 -27.64 31.78
N ARG A 304 -5.10 -27.66 32.86
CA ARG A 304 -3.95 -28.57 33.03
C ARG A 304 -4.40 -30.01 33.18
N ASP A 305 -5.40 -30.26 34.00
CA ASP A 305 -5.93 -31.59 34.27
C ASP A 305 -6.51 -32.26 33.02
N ILE A 306 -7.13 -31.50 32.13
CA ILE A 306 -7.59 -32.00 30.82
C ILE A 306 -6.49 -32.00 29.74
N GLY A 307 -5.24 -31.67 30.09
CA GLY A 307 -4.11 -31.65 29.15
C GLY A 307 -4.12 -30.53 28.10
N ALA A 308 -4.98 -29.51 28.25
CA ALA A 308 -5.06 -28.38 27.30
C ALA A 308 -3.86 -27.43 27.43
N ILE A 309 -3.20 -27.36 28.58
CA ILE A 309 -1.99 -26.61 28.84
C ILE A 309 -1.01 -27.46 29.71
N SER A 310 0.29 -27.25 29.47
CA SER A 310 1.36 -27.88 30.30
C SER A 310 2.00 -26.88 31.26
N THR A 311 1.68 -25.60 31.14
CA THR A 311 2.26 -24.49 31.91
C THR A 311 1.46 -24.18 33.18
N SER A 312 2.08 -23.46 34.12
CA SER A 312 1.40 -22.92 35.32
C SER A 312 0.51 -21.73 35.05
N TYR A 313 0.42 -21.28 33.81
CA TYR A 313 -0.38 -20.16 33.31
C TYR A 313 -1.01 -20.51 31.97
N ILE A 314 -2.07 -19.80 31.59
CA ILE A 314 -2.68 -19.91 30.27
C ILE A 314 -1.88 -19.04 29.28
N PRO A 315 -1.30 -19.64 28.23
CA PRO A 315 -0.41 -18.92 27.32
C PRO A 315 -1.19 -18.12 26.26
N PHE A 316 -2.07 -17.21 26.71
CA PHE A 316 -3.00 -16.46 25.85
C PHE A 316 -2.37 -15.86 24.60
N LEU A 317 -1.20 -15.23 24.74
CA LEU A 317 -0.50 -14.53 23.64
C LEU A 317 0.90 -15.12 23.38
N SER A 318 1.36 -16.10 24.17
CA SER A 318 2.74 -16.58 24.13
C SER A 318 2.91 -17.91 23.39
N ALA A 319 1.84 -18.62 23.07
CA ALA A 319 1.92 -19.91 22.38
C ALA A 319 1.02 -19.96 21.13
N PRO A 320 1.40 -20.76 20.11
CA PRO A 320 0.57 -21.00 18.93
C PRO A 320 -0.83 -21.53 19.30
N GLY A 321 -1.82 -21.33 18.46
CA GLY A 321 -3.19 -21.73 18.75
C GLY A 321 -3.90 -20.75 19.70
N TRP A 322 -3.44 -20.65 20.94
CA TRP A 322 -3.98 -19.67 21.89
C TRP A 322 -3.86 -18.25 21.37
N ALA A 323 -2.68 -17.85 20.91
CA ALA A 323 -2.43 -16.52 20.38
C ALA A 323 -3.27 -16.24 19.13
N HIS A 324 -3.42 -17.20 18.21
CA HIS A 324 -4.25 -17.02 17.02
C HIS A 324 -5.72 -16.70 17.36
N VAL A 325 -6.29 -17.45 18.31
CA VAL A 325 -7.68 -17.24 18.75
C VAL A 325 -7.81 -15.91 19.50
N MET A 326 -6.88 -15.62 20.42
CA MET A 326 -6.92 -14.40 21.23
C MET A 326 -6.77 -13.14 20.39
N ILE A 327 -5.90 -13.15 19.39
CA ILE A 327 -5.73 -12.01 18.47
C ILE A 327 -7.04 -11.72 17.73
N ILE A 328 -7.76 -12.75 17.26
CA ILE A 328 -9.06 -12.59 16.61
C ILE A 328 -10.09 -12.01 17.60
N LEU A 329 -10.18 -12.56 18.80
CA LEU A 329 -11.12 -12.09 19.83
C LEU A 329 -10.87 -10.64 20.24
N ILE A 330 -9.59 -10.27 20.44
CA ILE A 330 -9.20 -8.90 20.76
C ILE A 330 -9.54 -7.95 19.60
N ASN A 331 -9.32 -8.38 18.37
CA ASN A 331 -9.69 -7.57 17.19
C ASN A 331 -11.21 -7.37 17.08
N ILE A 332 -12.02 -8.40 17.38
CA ILE A 332 -13.48 -8.27 17.42
C ILE A 332 -13.88 -7.20 18.44
N TRP A 333 -13.32 -7.27 19.65
CA TRP A 333 -13.60 -6.31 20.71
C TRP A 333 -13.27 -4.87 20.29
N ILE A 334 -12.15 -4.63 19.63
CA ILE A 334 -11.72 -3.30 19.16
C ILE A 334 -12.52 -2.84 17.93
N GLY A 335 -12.80 -3.77 16.99
CA GLY A 335 -13.35 -3.41 15.69
C GLY A 335 -14.87 -3.26 15.66
N VAL A 336 -15.60 -4.00 16.48
CA VAL A 336 -17.09 -4.01 16.50
C VAL A 336 -17.68 -2.62 16.74
N PRO A 337 -17.20 -1.77 17.69
CA PRO A 337 -17.76 -0.43 17.90
C PRO A 337 -17.70 0.44 16.64
N TYR A 338 -16.62 0.39 15.87
CA TYR A 338 -16.48 1.17 14.64
C TYR A 338 -17.46 0.68 13.57
N GLN A 339 -17.56 -0.63 13.37
CA GLN A 339 -18.49 -1.22 12.42
C GLN A 339 -19.95 -0.98 12.83
N MET A 340 -20.24 -0.92 14.12
CA MET A 340 -21.56 -0.55 14.64
C MET A 340 -21.97 0.87 14.24
N LEU A 341 -21.04 1.82 14.26
CA LEU A 341 -21.31 3.19 13.78
C LEU A 341 -21.69 3.22 12.30
N ILE A 342 -20.89 2.55 11.46
CA ILE A 342 -21.16 2.46 10.02
C ILE A 342 -22.52 1.80 9.79
N ALA A 343 -22.75 0.64 10.43
CA ALA A 343 -23.99 -0.09 10.32
C ALA A 343 -25.21 0.73 10.77
N THR A 344 -25.08 1.52 11.87
CA THR A 344 -26.17 2.38 12.32
C THR A 344 -26.53 3.43 11.27
N GLY A 345 -25.52 4.07 10.65
CA GLY A 345 -25.75 5.05 9.57
C GLY A 345 -26.48 4.47 8.37
N VAL A 346 -26.09 3.25 7.95
CA VAL A 346 -26.74 2.57 6.82
C VAL A 346 -28.14 2.08 7.16
N LEU A 347 -28.34 1.48 8.34
CA LEU A 347 -29.66 0.99 8.79
C LEU A 347 -30.70 2.11 8.88
N MET A 348 -30.31 3.32 9.25
CA MET A 348 -31.21 4.47 9.31
C MET A 348 -31.68 4.95 7.94
N ASN A 349 -31.02 4.55 6.85
CA ASN A 349 -31.36 4.89 5.47
C ASN A 349 -32.24 3.84 4.78
N ILE A 350 -32.50 2.71 5.43
CA ILE A 350 -33.43 1.70 4.88
C ILE A 350 -34.85 2.26 4.93
N PRO A 351 -35.59 2.32 3.80
CA PRO A 351 -36.97 2.81 3.80
C PRO A 351 -37.85 2.00 4.74
N SER A 352 -38.55 2.68 5.68
CA SER A 352 -39.44 2.04 6.66
C SER A 352 -40.54 1.20 5.99
N ASP A 353 -41.02 1.71 4.85
CA ASP A 353 -42.10 1.09 4.09
C ASP A 353 -41.79 -0.35 3.65
N GLN A 354 -40.52 -0.63 3.29
CA GLN A 354 -40.07 -1.98 2.95
C GLN A 354 -40.16 -2.94 4.14
N LEU A 355 -39.79 -2.47 5.34
CA LEU A 355 -39.86 -3.26 6.57
C LEU A 355 -41.31 -3.43 7.07
N GLU A 356 -42.15 -2.43 6.83
CA GLU A 356 -43.57 -2.48 7.18
C GLU A 356 -44.34 -3.41 6.23
N SER A 357 -44.11 -3.32 4.92
CA SER A 357 -44.70 -4.27 3.95
C SER A 357 -44.32 -5.72 4.27
N ALA A 358 -43.05 -5.99 4.57
CA ALA A 358 -42.62 -7.33 4.96
C ALA A 358 -43.33 -7.85 6.21
N LYS A 359 -43.65 -6.97 7.19
CA LYS A 359 -44.46 -7.38 8.36
C LYS A 359 -45.91 -7.67 8.01
N ILE A 360 -46.52 -6.89 7.12
CA ILE A 360 -47.86 -7.11 6.62
C ILE A 360 -47.94 -8.47 5.91
N ASP A 361 -46.90 -8.82 5.13
CA ASP A 361 -46.73 -10.10 4.44
C ASP A 361 -46.43 -11.28 5.40
N GLY A 362 -46.31 -11.04 6.72
CA GLY A 362 -46.07 -12.04 7.75
C GLY A 362 -44.60 -12.47 7.88
N ALA A 363 -43.65 -11.71 7.36
CA ALA A 363 -42.24 -12.04 7.48
C ALA A 363 -41.76 -11.96 8.93
N THR A 364 -41.02 -12.98 9.36
CA THR A 364 -40.33 -12.98 10.65
C THR A 364 -39.19 -11.96 10.66
N PRO A 365 -38.75 -11.49 11.85
CA PRO A 365 -37.59 -10.57 11.95
C PRO A 365 -36.32 -11.10 11.25
N LEU A 366 -36.08 -12.41 11.31
CA LEU A 366 -34.95 -13.05 10.64
C LEU A 366 -35.09 -13.01 9.11
N GLN A 367 -36.29 -13.27 8.60
CA GLN A 367 -36.58 -13.18 7.16
C GLN A 367 -36.41 -11.75 6.65
N SER A 368 -36.95 -10.76 7.37
CA SER A 368 -36.74 -9.33 7.03
C SER A 368 -35.25 -8.94 7.08
N PHE A 369 -34.49 -9.47 8.03
CA PHE A 369 -33.06 -9.24 8.11
C PHE A 369 -32.33 -9.85 6.91
N ILE A 370 -32.56 -11.09 6.56
CA ILE A 370 -31.87 -11.81 5.48
C ILE A 370 -32.24 -11.26 4.09
N HIS A 371 -33.52 -10.92 3.86
CA HIS A 371 -34.01 -10.59 2.52
C HIS A 371 -34.07 -9.07 2.24
N ILE A 372 -34.09 -8.22 3.26
CA ILE A 372 -34.16 -6.76 3.10
C ILE A 372 -32.91 -6.11 3.68
N THR A 373 -32.67 -6.28 4.99
CA THR A 373 -31.61 -5.55 5.69
C THR A 373 -30.21 -5.94 5.20
N MET A 374 -29.89 -7.23 5.16
CA MET A 374 -28.57 -7.70 4.80
C MET A 374 -28.18 -7.40 3.33
N PRO A 375 -29.05 -7.61 2.32
CA PRO A 375 -28.75 -7.21 0.95
C PRO A 375 -28.50 -5.72 0.80
N TYR A 376 -29.31 -4.87 1.45
CA TYR A 376 -29.13 -3.42 1.45
C TYR A 376 -27.80 -3.03 2.11
N MET A 377 -27.50 -3.61 3.26
CA MET A 377 -26.21 -3.41 3.96
C MET A 377 -25.04 -3.78 3.06
N LEU A 378 -25.06 -4.96 2.44
CA LEU A 378 -24.00 -5.43 1.55
C LEU A 378 -23.87 -4.57 0.28
N PHE A 379 -24.96 -4.04 -0.24
CA PHE A 379 -24.93 -3.13 -1.37
C PHE A 379 -24.19 -1.83 -1.01
N VAL A 380 -24.56 -1.20 0.11
CA VAL A 380 -23.98 0.09 0.52
C VAL A 380 -22.54 -0.09 1.03
N THR A 381 -22.28 -1.12 1.83
CA THR A 381 -20.97 -1.31 2.49
C THR A 381 -20.03 -2.25 1.74
N GLY A 382 -20.45 -2.87 0.65
CA GLY A 382 -19.65 -3.82 -0.10
C GLY A 382 -18.27 -3.30 -0.51
N PRO A 383 -18.15 -2.09 -1.08
CA PRO A 383 -16.84 -1.50 -1.39
C PRO A 383 -15.96 -1.30 -0.14
N SER A 384 -16.53 -0.92 1.00
CA SER A 384 -15.80 -0.76 2.24
C SER A 384 -15.34 -2.10 2.82
N LEU A 385 -16.13 -3.17 2.68
CA LEU A 385 -15.73 -4.52 3.08
C LEU A 385 -14.50 -5.02 2.31
N VAL A 386 -14.43 -4.75 1.01
CA VAL A 386 -13.24 -5.08 0.20
C VAL A 386 -12.03 -4.33 0.73
N THR A 387 -12.18 -3.05 1.03
CA THR A 387 -11.12 -2.22 1.59
C THR A 387 -10.69 -2.71 2.98
N ASP A 388 -11.64 -3.08 3.84
CA ASP A 388 -11.36 -3.60 5.19
C ASP A 388 -10.64 -4.96 5.13
N PHE A 389 -10.99 -5.82 4.17
CA PHE A 389 -10.28 -7.08 3.97
C PHE A 389 -8.81 -6.86 3.59
N VAL A 390 -8.55 -5.98 2.63
CA VAL A 390 -7.17 -5.60 2.22
C VAL A 390 -6.40 -4.94 3.36
N LYS A 391 -7.07 -4.07 4.13
CA LYS A 391 -6.51 -3.46 5.33
C LYS A 391 -6.13 -4.51 6.38
N ASN A 392 -6.92 -5.57 6.54
CA ASN A 392 -6.63 -6.66 7.47
C ASN A 392 -5.50 -7.56 6.97
N ILE A 393 -5.31 -7.78 5.66
CA ILE A 393 -4.09 -8.42 5.12
C ILE A 393 -2.83 -7.66 5.56
N ASN A 394 -2.91 -6.33 5.58
CA ASN A 394 -1.82 -5.42 5.96
C ASN A 394 -1.90 -4.92 7.42
N ASN A 395 -2.60 -5.63 8.29
CA ASN A 395 -2.80 -5.20 9.67
C ASN A 395 -1.54 -5.43 10.52
N PHE A 396 -0.67 -4.45 10.53
CA PHE A 396 0.56 -4.48 11.31
C PHE A 396 0.31 -4.36 12.81
N ASN A 397 -0.52 -3.37 13.20
CA ASN A 397 -0.62 -2.93 14.60
C ASN A 397 -1.13 -4.01 15.54
N VAL A 398 -2.21 -4.70 15.19
CA VAL A 398 -2.83 -5.69 16.08
C VAL A 398 -1.85 -6.84 16.37
N ILE A 399 -1.23 -7.38 15.33
CA ILE A 399 -0.32 -8.52 15.48
C ILE A 399 0.95 -8.09 16.23
N TYR A 400 1.60 -7.03 15.75
CA TYR A 400 2.89 -6.59 16.30
C TYR A 400 2.77 -6.18 17.77
N LEU A 401 1.80 -5.32 18.09
CA LEU A 401 1.67 -4.79 19.46
C LEU A 401 1.20 -5.84 20.47
N LEU A 402 0.43 -6.85 20.05
CA LEU A 402 0.01 -7.94 20.96
C LEU A 402 1.08 -9.00 21.16
N THR A 403 1.96 -9.25 20.18
CA THR A 403 2.87 -10.40 20.19
C THR A 403 4.34 -10.06 20.41
N GLN A 404 4.73 -8.80 20.17
CA GLN A 404 6.12 -8.38 20.33
C GLN A 404 6.58 -8.54 21.79
N GLY A 405 7.70 -9.26 21.98
CA GLY A 405 8.30 -9.50 23.30
C GLY A 405 7.54 -10.48 24.21
N VAL A 406 6.40 -11.02 23.76
CA VAL A 406 5.56 -11.96 24.51
C VAL A 406 5.51 -13.33 23.83
N TYR A 407 5.35 -13.34 22.51
CA TYR A 407 5.22 -14.58 21.75
C TYR A 407 6.57 -15.26 21.55
N THR A 408 6.60 -16.58 21.80
CA THR A 408 7.79 -17.42 21.59
C THR A 408 7.52 -18.40 20.45
N THR A 409 8.36 -18.36 19.42
CA THR A 409 8.29 -19.29 18.28
C THR A 409 8.69 -20.68 18.74
N THR A 410 7.83 -21.66 18.49
CA THR A 410 8.05 -23.06 18.86
C THR A 410 8.52 -23.91 17.67
N ASN A 411 8.22 -23.49 16.47
CA ASN A 411 8.57 -24.19 15.24
C ASN A 411 9.96 -23.76 14.74
N GLN A 412 10.92 -24.70 14.76
CA GLN A 412 12.31 -24.46 14.34
C GLN A 412 12.40 -23.96 12.89
N ALA A 413 11.56 -24.47 12.00
CA ALA A 413 11.55 -24.05 10.59
C ALA A 413 11.11 -22.58 10.43
N MET A 414 10.15 -22.14 11.26
CA MET A 414 9.73 -20.73 11.30
C MET A 414 10.86 -19.85 11.85
N ALA A 415 11.47 -20.25 12.97
CA ALA A 415 12.58 -19.52 13.60
C ALA A 415 13.77 -19.35 12.65
N THR A 416 14.17 -20.40 11.93
CA THR A 416 15.26 -20.34 10.94
C THR A 416 14.91 -19.42 9.75
N SER A 417 13.64 -19.31 9.42
CA SER A 417 13.16 -18.39 8.40
C SER A 417 12.89 -16.97 8.95
N GLN A 418 13.33 -16.67 10.17
CA GLN A 418 13.16 -15.38 10.82
C GLN A 418 11.67 -14.97 10.94
N ALA A 419 10.80 -15.95 11.17
CA ALA A 419 9.35 -15.82 11.21
C ALA A 419 8.77 -16.34 12.53
N LYS A 420 7.61 -15.83 12.91
CA LYS A 420 6.78 -16.34 14.00
C LYS A 420 5.51 -16.95 13.43
N GLU A 421 4.94 -17.95 14.12
CA GLU A 421 3.70 -18.61 13.67
C GLU A 421 2.51 -17.67 13.64
N VAL A 422 2.53 -16.60 14.43
CA VAL A 422 1.48 -15.57 14.49
C VAL A 422 1.72 -14.39 13.56
N ASP A 423 2.86 -14.34 12.85
CA ASP A 423 3.13 -13.24 11.93
C ASP A 423 2.15 -13.26 10.76
N LEU A 424 1.75 -12.06 10.33
CA LEU A 424 1.21 -11.84 9.00
C LEU A 424 2.36 -11.54 8.04
N LEU A 425 2.10 -11.57 6.74
CA LEU A 425 3.11 -11.24 5.74
C LEU A 425 3.76 -9.87 6.00
N ILE A 426 2.97 -8.88 6.44
CA ILE A 426 3.46 -7.53 6.73
C ILE A 426 4.33 -7.47 8.00
N THR A 427 3.98 -8.20 9.07
CA THR A 427 4.79 -8.21 10.30
C THR A 427 6.08 -9.00 10.11
N TRP A 428 6.04 -10.08 9.35
CA TRP A 428 7.25 -10.82 8.96
C TRP A 428 8.19 -9.96 8.10
N LEU A 429 7.65 -9.29 7.07
CA LEU A 429 8.40 -8.33 6.25
C LEU A 429 9.09 -7.25 7.13
N PHE A 430 8.36 -6.70 8.09
CA PHE A 430 8.90 -5.71 9.02
C PHE A 430 10.06 -6.29 9.85
N ASN A 431 9.89 -7.48 10.43
CA ASN A 431 10.93 -8.16 11.20
C ASN A 431 12.17 -8.44 10.34
N LEU A 432 11.98 -8.93 9.10
CA LEU A 432 13.06 -9.16 8.14
C LEU A 432 13.86 -7.88 7.87
N THR A 433 13.17 -6.72 7.78
CA THR A 433 13.81 -5.43 7.51
C THR A 433 14.52 -4.88 8.75
N GLN A 434 13.82 -4.81 9.90
CA GLN A 434 14.29 -4.07 11.06
C GLN A 434 15.21 -4.89 11.98
N SER A 435 14.96 -6.21 12.09
CA SER A 435 15.69 -7.06 13.05
C SER A 435 16.77 -7.90 12.38
N TYR A 436 16.57 -8.27 11.12
CA TYR A 436 17.44 -9.22 10.42
C TYR A 436 18.16 -8.65 9.21
N TYR A 437 17.84 -7.41 8.82
CA TYR A 437 18.45 -6.73 7.68
C TYR A 437 18.40 -7.56 6.38
N ASN A 438 17.35 -8.36 6.20
CA ASN A 438 17.14 -9.23 5.05
C ASN A 438 16.23 -8.54 4.03
N TYR A 439 16.76 -7.47 3.41
CA TYR A 439 15.99 -6.58 2.54
C TYR A 439 15.50 -7.28 1.28
N LYS A 440 16.28 -8.20 0.70
CA LYS A 440 15.91 -8.98 -0.48
C LYS A 440 14.62 -9.78 -0.26
N MET A 441 14.51 -10.50 0.86
CA MET A 441 13.33 -11.30 1.16
C MET A 441 12.15 -10.43 1.57
N ALA A 442 12.40 -9.37 2.36
CA ALA A 442 11.37 -8.40 2.72
C ALA A 442 10.73 -7.75 1.47
N SER A 443 11.55 -7.31 0.52
CA SER A 443 11.10 -6.72 -0.74
C SER A 443 10.33 -7.72 -1.61
N THR A 444 10.80 -8.96 -1.67
CA THR A 444 10.12 -10.05 -2.41
C THR A 444 8.73 -10.33 -1.85
N ILE A 445 8.60 -10.42 -0.53
CA ILE A 445 7.30 -10.60 0.16
C ILE A 445 6.41 -9.39 -0.09
N GLY A 446 6.96 -8.17 -0.01
CA GLY A 446 6.21 -6.93 -0.27
C GLY A 446 5.58 -6.89 -1.65
N ILE A 447 6.30 -7.33 -2.70
CA ILE A 447 5.76 -7.43 -4.07
C ILE A 447 4.61 -8.44 -4.10
N ILE A 448 4.74 -9.59 -3.46
CA ILE A 448 3.69 -10.62 -3.46
C ILE A 448 2.45 -10.14 -2.72
N VAL A 449 2.62 -9.48 -1.56
CA VAL A 449 1.51 -8.86 -0.83
C VAL A 449 0.79 -7.83 -1.70
N PHE A 450 1.55 -6.98 -2.40
CA PHE A 450 0.97 -6.01 -3.32
C PHE A 450 0.16 -6.69 -4.44
N ILE A 451 0.72 -7.70 -5.11
CA ILE A 451 0.02 -8.44 -6.17
C ILE A 451 -1.25 -9.12 -5.62
N LEU A 452 -1.16 -9.76 -4.46
CA LEU A 452 -2.29 -10.43 -3.80
C LEU A 452 -3.41 -9.43 -3.52
N CYS A 453 -3.10 -8.29 -2.91
CA CYS A 453 -4.07 -7.23 -2.63
C CYS A 453 -4.66 -6.63 -3.90
N ALA A 454 -3.84 -6.39 -4.93
CA ALA A 454 -4.28 -5.81 -6.20
C ALA A 454 -5.22 -6.77 -6.95
N VAL A 455 -4.86 -8.05 -7.06
CA VAL A 455 -5.70 -9.07 -7.72
C VAL A 455 -7.02 -9.25 -6.99
N PHE A 456 -6.99 -9.38 -5.65
CA PHE A 456 -8.20 -9.47 -4.85
C PHE A 456 -9.11 -8.26 -5.05
N THR A 457 -8.53 -7.05 -4.96
CA THR A 457 -9.27 -5.80 -5.14
C THR A 457 -9.91 -5.71 -6.53
N LEU A 458 -9.14 -5.99 -7.58
CA LEU A 458 -9.65 -5.95 -8.97
C LEU A 458 -10.80 -6.95 -9.18
N ILE A 459 -10.67 -8.19 -8.69
CA ILE A 459 -11.72 -9.20 -8.80
C ILE A 459 -12.97 -8.77 -8.03
N ALA A 460 -12.81 -8.32 -6.78
CA ALA A 460 -13.92 -7.91 -5.94
C ALA A 460 -14.67 -6.70 -6.52
N PHE A 461 -13.95 -5.62 -6.86
CA PHE A 461 -14.58 -4.43 -7.44
C PHE A 461 -15.19 -4.68 -8.82
N SER A 462 -14.59 -5.54 -9.66
CA SER A 462 -15.18 -5.87 -10.96
C SER A 462 -16.57 -6.51 -10.84
N ARG A 463 -16.83 -7.25 -9.75
CA ARG A 463 -18.14 -7.82 -9.47
C ARG A 463 -19.15 -6.80 -8.97
N PHE A 464 -18.71 -5.80 -8.21
CA PHE A 464 -19.58 -4.71 -7.75
C PHE A 464 -19.96 -3.75 -8.89
N LEU A 465 -19.03 -3.46 -9.80
CA LEU A 465 -19.26 -2.54 -10.93
C LEU A 465 -20.11 -3.14 -12.07
N LYS A 466 -20.19 -4.47 -12.19
CA LYS A 466 -20.97 -5.15 -13.25
C LYS A 466 -22.46 -5.28 -12.94
N GLY A 467 -22.91 -4.91 -11.76
CA GLY A 467 -24.32 -4.91 -11.43
C GLY A 467 -24.91 -3.52 -11.58
N ASP A 468 -25.82 -3.31 -12.52
CA ASP A 468 -26.78 -2.19 -12.54
C ASP A 468 -27.73 -2.31 -11.32
N ARG A 469 -27.15 -2.39 -10.12
CA ARG A 469 -27.89 -2.61 -8.88
C ARG A 469 -28.54 -1.35 -8.34
N GLU A 470 -28.19 -0.19 -8.88
CA GLU A 470 -28.89 1.06 -8.54
C GLU A 470 -30.37 1.03 -8.93
N GLU A 471 -30.73 0.34 -10.03
CA GLU A 471 -32.12 0.20 -10.45
C GLU A 471 -32.91 -0.84 -9.64
N ALA A 472 -32.26 -1.82 -9.02
CA ALA A 472 -32.93 -2.89 -8.26
C ALA A 472 -33.42 -2.44 -6.87
N PHE A 473 -32.97 -1.27 -6.38
CA PHE A 473 -33.36 -0.70 -5.07
C PHE A 473 -34.11 0.64 -5.19
N ARG A 474 -34.42 1.09 -6.40
CA ARG A 474 -35.39 2.16 -6.69
C ARG A 474 -36.77 1.55 -6.90
#